data_65103e2b3584b511992e5e766ca05aae
#
_entry.id   65103e2b3584b511992e5e766ca05aae
#
_cell.length_a   1.000
_cell.length_b   1.000
_cell.length_c   1.000
_cell.angle_alpha   90.00
_cell.angle_beta   90.00
_cell.angle_gamma   90.00
#
_symmetry.space_group_name_H-M   'P 1'
#
loop_
_entity.id
_entity.type
_entity.pdbx_description
1 polymer ?
#
loop_
_entity_poly.entity_id
_entity_poly.type
_entity_poly.pdbx_seq_one_letter_code
_entity_poly.pdbx_strand_id
1 'polypeptide(L)'
;MKKSDLVRWGLILSTLTLTACGDTQEENVDSSAADGEETVLEDISEENVEESPSVVTIEDAAGNTVEVPADPQTIAVFDNGQLDNLSTLGLGDRVVLTASPNLPDHLSEYEDIEVAGSFFEIDLEVTNAAQPDLIIVAGRSSSAYDDLKDIAPTIDLSNDSTAYFDSLDSNLDRLGMIFGLEDEAEAIVSELETELEELRERAEASELTTLMAMYNEGSLSAYGPGSRFGVVHDAFGFTSVDENIEESNHGMEISFEYVLEMDPDLLFVIDRTAAIGGDTSSQPIEENPVIQQTSAVQSDSIYYLSPAAWYLAEGGVGTFRIMMDEAGHALD
;
A
#
# COMPACT_ATOMS: atom_id res chain seq x y z
N MET A 1 11.51 -31.85 -34.96
CA MET A 1 12.49 -32.97 -35.04
C MET A 1 13.52 -32.79 -33.96
N LYS A 2 13.75 -33.88 -33.18
CA LYS A 2 14.72 -34.15 -32.11
C LYS A 2 14.38 -33.56 -30.73
N LYS A 3 13.78 -34.30 -29.78
CA LYS A 3 14.26 -35.40 -28.87
C LYS A 3 15.04 -34.80 -27.73
N SER A 4 14.45 -34.71 -26.54
CA SER A 4 14.39 -35.64 -25.40
C SER A 4 15.73 -36.01 -24.84
N ASP A 5 15.97 -35.67 -23.56
CA ASP A 5 16.63 -36.63 -22.67
C ASP A 5 16.27 -36.37 -21.21
N LEU A 6 15.58 -37.35 -20.63
CA LEU A 6 15.38 -37.60 -19.21
C LEU A 6 16.67 -38.14 -18.60
N VAL A 7 17.07 -37.64 -17.44
CA VAL A 7 17.92 -38.44 -16.54
C VAL A 7 17.28 -38.52 -15.16
N ARG A 8 16.91 -39.74 -14.83
CA ARG A 8 16.50 -40.29 -13.53
C ARG A 8 17.73 -40.83 -12.79
N TRP A 9 17.57 -41.00 -11.50
CA TRP A 9 18.31 -41.80 -10.50
C TRP A 9 18.97 -40.94 -9.42
N GLY A 10 18.88 -41.27 -8.13
CA GLY A 10 18.47 -42.50 -7.47
C GLY A 10 18.39 -42.26 -5.94
N LEU A 11 17.48 -43.02 -5.35
CA LEU A 11 17.33 -43.22 -3.90
C LEU A 11 18.61 -43.86 -3.31
N ILE A 12 19.03 -43.40 -2.12
CA ILE A 12 19.80 -44.21 -1.19
C ILE A 12 19.13 -44.17 0.18
N LEU A 13 18.58 -45.32 0.51
CA LEU A 13 18.07 -45.74 1.83
C LEU A 13 19.26 -46.35 2.58
N SER A 14 19.53 -45.95 3.80
CA SER A 14 20.40 -46.72 4.72
C SER A 14 19.80 -46.75 6.10
N THR A 15 19.34 -47.91 6.41
CA THR A 15 18.89 -48.42 7.69
C THR A 15 20.02 -49.02 8.52
N LEU A 16 19.72 -49.22 9.82
CA LEU A 16 20.36 -50.11 10.81
C LEU A 16 21.40 -49.42 11.72
N THR A 17 21.47 -49.69 13.02
CA THR A 17 20.93 -50.75 13.90
C THR A 17 20.97 -50.32 15.36
N LEU A 18 20.01 -50.84 16.12
CA LEU A 18 20.00 -50.91 17.60
C LEU A 18 21.15 -51.80 18.11
N THR A 19 21.70 -51.48 19.29
CA THR A 19 22.13 -52.55 20.23
C THR A 19 21.85 -52.11 21.63
N ALA A 20 21.14 -53.00 22.35
CA ALA A 20 20.77 -52.96 23.75
C ALA A 20 21.67 -53.87 24.57
N CYS A 21 21.45 -53.90 25.88
CA CYS A 21 21.92 -54.79 26.96
C CYS A 21 23.12 -54.27 27.75
N GLY A 22 23.08 -54.29 29.04
CA GLY A 22 22.33 -54.93 30.13
C GLY A 22 23.08 -54.64 31.40
N ASP A 23 22.43 -54.50 32.41
CA ASP A 23 21.98 -55.40 33.47
C ASP A 23 22.86 -55.43 34.73
N THR A 24 22.19 -55.19 35.89
CA THR A 24 22.33 -55.67 37.27
C THR A 24 23.62 -55.30 38.06
N GLN A 25 23.55 -54.87 39.32
CA GLN A 25 22.90 -55.45 40.49
C GLN A 25 23.00 -54.53 41.71
N GLU A 26 22.01 -54.67 42.59
CA GLU A 26 21.90 -54.20 43.94
C GLU A 26 23.07 -54.57 44.85
N GLU A 27 23.36 -53.75 45.88
CA GLU A 27 23.35 -54.21 47.25
C GLU A 27 23.27 -53.03 48.27
N ASN A 28 22.37 -53.24 49.22
CA ASN A 28 22.07 -52.58 50.43
C ASN A 28 23.25 -52.59 51.43
N VAL A 29 23.32 -51.63 52.32
CA VAL A 29 23.28 -51.75 53.78
C VAL A 29 23.64 -50.45 54.48
N ASP A 30 22.68 -49.82 55.12
CA ASP A 30 22.43 -49.42 56.46
C ASP A 30 23.45 -48.58 57.24
N SER A 31 22.82 -47.59 57.92
CA SER A 31 23.06 -47.13 59.29
C SER A 31 23.81 -45.81 59.51
N SER A 32 22.98 -44.88 59.93
CA SER A 32 23.03 -44.07 61.14
C SER A 32 23.79 -42.75 61.16
N ALA A 33 22.96 -41.77 61.41
CA ALA A 33 23.01 -40.71 62.42
C ALA A 33 23.78 -39.41 62.11
N ALA A 34 22.96 -38.39 62.05
CA ALA A 34 22.99 -37.14 62.84
C ALA A 34 23.83 -35.95 62.31
N ASP A 35 23.06 -34.92 62.11
CA ASP A 35 23.28 -33.51 62.47
C ASP A 35 24.01 -32.58 61.51
N GLY A 36 23.32 -31.47 61.18
CA GLY A 36 23.92 -30.26 60.69
C GLY A 36 23.12 -29.63 59.56
N GLU A 37 22.10 -28.87 59.91
CA GLU A 37 21.45 -27.85 59.04
C GLU A 37 22.49 -26.92 58.44
N GLU A 38 22.43 -26.78 57.12
CA GLU A 38 22.64 -25.49 56.49
C GLU A 38 21.98 -25.54 55.13
N THR A 39 20.75 -25.06 55.05
CA THR A 39 20.04 -24.74 53.85
C THR A 39 20.70 -23.53 53.21
N VAL A 40 21.55 -23.75 52.23
CA VAL A 40 21.94 -22.73 51.26
C VAL A 40 20.80 -22.64 50.24
N LEU A 41 19.96 -21.63 50.43
CA LEU A 41 19.07 -21.16 49.38
C LEU A 41 19.99 -20.57 48.29
N GLU A 42 20.22 -21.29 47.22
CA GLU A 42 20.69 -20.69 45.99
C GLU A 42 19.59 -19.74 45.49
N ASP A 43 19.90 -18.46 45.64
CA ASP A 43 19.21 -17.35 45.04
C ASP A 43 19.39 -17.51 43.53
N ILE A 44 18.40 -18.14 42.88
CA ILE A 44 18.30 -18.10 41.42
C ILE A 44 17.86 -16.67 41.11
N SER A 45 18.84 -15.80 40.88
CA SER A 45 18.60 -14.53 40.19
C SER A 45 17.95 -14.87 38.87
N GLU A 46 16.66 -14.57 38.75
CA GLU A 46 16.01 -14.43 37.46
C GLU A 46 16.81 -13.37 36.72
N GLU A 47 17.73 -13.80 35.84
CA GLU A 47 18.28 -12.97 34.82
C GLU A 47 17.06 -12.51 33.99
N ASN A 48 16.75 -11.25 34.14
CA ASN A 48 15.82 -10.56 33.28
C ASN A 48 16.49 -10.55 31.89
N VAL A 49 16.23 -11.60 31.13
CA VAL A 49 16.59 -11.62 29.70
C VAL A 49 15.67 -10.56 29.10
N GLU A 50 16.20 -9.35 28.90
CA GLU A 50 15.59 -8.41 27.97
C GLU A 50 15.55 -9.16 26.61
N GLU A 51 14.39 -9.71 26.26
CA GLU A 51 14.15 -10.21 24.91
C GLU A 51 14.41 -9.03 23.98
N SER A 52 15.51 -9.09 23.23
CA SER A 52 15.71 -8.16 22.13
C SER A 52 14.47 -8.23 21.26
N PRO A 53 13.87 -7.09 20.87
CA PRO A 53 12.67 -7.13 20.05
C PRO A 53 12.93 -8.01 18.84
N SER A 54 12.01 -8.92 18.57
CA SER A 54 12.08 -9.75 17.37
C SER A 54 12.07 -8.81 16.16
N VAL A 55 12.90 -9.09 15.17
CA VAL A 55 12.99 -8.29 13.94
C VAL A 55 12.44 -9.10 12.76
N VAL A 56 11.81 -8.40 11.85
CA VAL A 56 11.33 -8.92 10.57
C VAL A 56 12.20 -8.32 9.47
N THR A 57 12.65 -9.12 8.52
CA THR A 57 13.38 -8.64 7.36
C THR A 57 12.43 -8.47 6.19
N ILE A 58 12.34 -7.26 5.64
CA ILE A 58 11.45 -6.89 4.55
C ILE A 58 12.27 -6.45 3.34
N GLU A 59 11.88 -6.89 2.15
CA GLU A 59 12.26 -6.24 0.90
C GLU A 59 11.14 -5.25 0.54
N ASP A 60 11.45 -3.94 0.58
CA ASP A 60 10.50 -2.87 0.31
C ASP A 60 10.22 -2.70 -1.20
N ALA A 61 9.31 -1.79 -1.57
CA ALA A 61 8.94 -1.57 -2.96
C ALA A 61 10.08 -0.97 -3.82
N ALA A 62 11.06 -0.33 -3.20
CA ALA A 62 12.26 0.18 -3.88
C ALA A 62 13.38 -0.86 -3.99
N GLY A 63 13.18 -2.08 -3.45
CA GLY A 63 14.16 -3.17 -3.45
C GLY A 63 15.21 -3.06 -2.34
N ASN A 64 14.97 -2.26 -1.30
CA ASN A 64 15.84 -2.23 -0.13
C ASN A 64 15.50 -3.40 0.79
N THR A 65 16.52 -4.03 1.37
CA THR A 65 16.34 -5.02 2.44
C THR A 65 16.49 -4.31 3.79
N VAL A 66 15.41 -4.28 4.56
CA VAL A 66 15.32 -3.54 5.83
C VAL A 66 14.98 -4.50 6.98
N GLU A 67 15.70 -4.37 8.08
CA GLU A 67 15.35 -5.02 9.35
C GLU A 67 14.46 -4.08 10.16
N VAL A 68 13.21 -4.48 10.38
CA VAL A 68 12.16 -3.71 11.08
C VAL A 68 11.83 -4.41 12.40
N PRO A 69 11.65 -3.69 13.52
CA PRO A 69 11.11 -4.30 14.73
C PRO A 69 9.78 -5.01 14.41
N ALA A 70 9.57 -6.22 14.91
CA ALA A 70 8.26 -6.86 14.82
C ALA A 70 7.24 -6.09 15.68
N ASP A 71 6.05 -5.89 15.14
CA ASP A 71 4.93 -5.22 15.80
C ASP A 71 5.29 -3.80 16.35
N PRO A 72 5.83 -2.88 15.50
CA PRO A 72 6.21 -1.54 15.93
C PRO A 72 5.01 -0.77 16.52
N GLN A 73 5.23 -0.05 17.60
CA GLN A 73 4.16 0.60 18.37
C GLN A 73 4.00 2.08 18.03
N THR A 74 5.04 2.71 17.47
CA THR A 74 5.05 4.12 17.07
C THR A 74 5.49 4.24 15.62
N ILE A 75 4.62 4.79 14.77
CA ILE A 75 4.82 4.85 13.32
C ILE A 75 4.79 6.30 12.85
N ALA A 76 5.79 6.70 12.07
CA ALA A 76 5.71 7.89 11.24
C ALA A 76 5.36 7.47 9.82
N VAL A 77 4.25 7.96 9.27
CA VAL A 77 3.80 7.64 7.92
C VAL A 77 3.72 8.91 7.08
N PHE A 78 4.51 8.97 6.02
CA PHE A 78 4.64 10.15 5.17
C PHE A 78 3.98 9.97 3.81
N ASP A 79 2.88 9.19 3.80
CA ASP A 79 2.03 8.97 2.64
C ASP A 79 0.60 8.64 3.07
N ASN A 80 -0.40 9.25 2.43
CA ASN A 80 -1.81 9.07 2.85
C ASN A 80 -2.37 7.71 2.43
N GLY A 81 -1.90 7.10 1.33
CA GLY A 81 -2.30 5.75 0.95
C GLY A 81 -1.80 4.73 1.95
N GLN A 82 -0.58 4.91 2.46
CA GLN A 82 -0.05 4.03 3.50
C GLN A 82 -0.69 4.28 4.88
N LEU A 83 -1.11 5.52 5.18
CA LEU A 83 -1.96 5.80 6.34
C LEU A 83 -3.30 5.06 6.25
N ASP A 84 -3.92 5.04 5.07
CA ASP A 84 -5.15 4.32 4.78
C ASP A 84 -4.97 2.79 4.98
N ASN A 85 -3.86 2.23 4.52
CA ASN A 85 -3.53 0.82 4.74
C ASN A 85 -3.38 0.49 6.22
N LEU A 86 -2.67 1.33 6.99
CA LEU A 86 -2.55 1.17 8.44
C LEU A 86 -3.92 1.30 9.13
N SER A 87 -4.75 2.25 8.71
CA SER A 87 -6.12 2.41 9.22
C SER A 87 -6.95 1.14 8.97
N THR A 88 -6.92 0.63 7.75
CA THR A 88 -7.68 -0.57 7.35
C THR A 88 -7.24 -1.81 8.15
N LEU A 89 -5.95 -1.94 8.45
CA LEU A 89 -5.41 -3.01 9.31
C LEU A 89 -5.64 -2.77 10.82
N GLY A 90 -6.33 -1.69 11.21
CA GLY A 90 -6.58 -1.36 12.61
C GLY A 90 -5.36 -0.85 13.38
N LEU A 91 -4.36 -0.34 12.68
CA LEU A 91 -3.08 0.15 13.22
C LEU A 91 -3.00 1.68 13.32
N GLY A 92 -4.07 2.40 12.96
CA GLY A 92 -4.09 3.86 12.91
C GLY A 92 -3.73 4.53 14.23
N ASP A 93 -4.11 3.97 15.38
CA ASP A 93 -3.77 4.47 16.72
C ASP A 93 -2.25 4.50 17.01
N ARG A 94 -1.44 3.79 16.21
CA ARG A 94 0.03 3.76 16.34
C ARG A 94 0.71 4.87 15.55
N VAL A 95 -0.03 5.57 14.68
CA VAL A 95 0.52 6.66 13.86
C VAL A 95 0.68 7.90 14.70
N VAL A 96 1.92 8.37 14.83
CA VAL A 96 2.28 9.54 15.64
C VAL A 96 2.66 10.76 14.80
N LEU A 97 3.07 10.56 13.54
CA LEU A 97 3.44 11.63 12.61
C LEU A 97 2.93 11.35 11.20
N THR A 98 2.53 12.43 10.53
CA THR A 98 2.24 12.45 9.08
C THR A 98 2.98 13.57 8.38
N ALA A 99 2.88 13.65 7.03
CA ALA A 99 3.47 14.73 6.24
C ALA A 99 2.43 15.61 5.52
N SER A 100 1.15 15.42 5.78
CA SER A 100 0.11 16.19 5.09
C SER A 100 -1.04 16.57 6.01
N PRO A 101 -1.40 17.86 6.06
CA PRO A 101 -2.62 18.29 6.71
C PRO A 101 -3.87 18.09 5.83
N ASN A 102 -3.69 17.72 4.54
CA ASN A 102 -4.80 17.51 3.60
C ASN A 102 -5.04 16.02 3.47
N LEU A 103 -6.00 15.53 4.24
CA LEU A 103 -6.45 14.15 4.21
C LEU A 103 -7.73 14.00 3.39
N PRO A 104 -7.94 12.88 2.69
CA PRO A 104 -9.26 12.52 2.19
C PRO A 104 -10.29 12.37 3.32
N ASP A 105 -11.57 12.60 3.04
CA ASP A 105 -12.63 12.58 4.04
C ASP A 105 -12.67 11.29 4.88
N HIS A 106 -12.36 10.14 4.28
CA HIS A 106 -12.35 8.84 4.96
C HIS A 106 -11.18 8.69 5.96
N LEU A 107 -10.16 9.57 5.89
CA LEU A 107 -9.05 9.64 6.83
C LEU A 107 -9.13 10.83 7.79
N SER A 108 -10.28 11.51 7.86
CA SER A 108 -10.46 12.71 8.69
C SER A 108 -10.24 12.49 10.19
N GLU A 109 -10.34 11.26 10.67
CA GLU A 109 -10.01 10.91 12.06
C GLU A 109 -8.54 11.14 12.43
N TYR A 110 -7.65 11.26 11.44
CA TYR A 110 -6.21 11.48 11.60
C TYR A 110 -5.80 12.95 11.46
N GLU A 111 -6.74 13.90 11.33
CA GLU A 111 -6.45 15.34 11.17
C GLU A 111 -5.70 15.95 12.36
N ASP A 112 -5.85 15.36 13.55
CA ASP A 112 -5.19 15.84 14.79
C ASP A 112 -3.77 15.26 14.98
N ILE A 113 -3.29 14.38 14.09
CA ILE A 113 -1.92 13.85 14.16
C ILE A 113 -0.92 14.95 13.80
N GLU A 114 0.20 14.97 14.54
CA GLU A 114 1.29 15.93 14.30
C GLU A 114 1.85 15.79 12.88
N VAL A 115 2.02 16.93 12.20
CA VAL A 115 2.53 16.99 10.83
C VAL A 115 4.00 17.38 10.84
N ALA A 116 4.87 16.53 10.31
CA ALA A 116 6.29 16.76 10.15
C ALA A 116 6.63 17.26 8.74
N GLY A 117 6.25 18.49 8.42
CA GLY A 117 6.59 19.13 7.14
C GLY A 117 5.57 18.86 6.03
N SER A 118 6.05 18.40 4.88
CA SER A 118 5.23 18.07 3.71
C SER A 118 5.77 16.82 3.03
N PHE A 119 5.00 16.23 2.09
CA PHE A 119 5.47 15.06 1.31
C PHE A 119 6.79 15.29 0.57
N PHE A 120 7.15 16.53 0.25
CA PHE A 120 8.35 16.87 -0.49
C PHE A 120 9.50 17.37 0.41
N GLU A 121 9.18 17.78 1.64
CA GLU A 121 10.15 18.35 2.58
C GLU A 121 9.75 17.93 4.00
N ILE A 122 10.24 16.76 4.41
CA ILE A 122 10.00 16.21 5.75
C ILE A 122 10.87 16.92 6.78
N ASP A 123 10.26 17.29 7.91
CA ASP A 123 10.99 17.88 9.04
C ASP A 123 11.68 16.77 9.85
N LEU A 124 13.00 16.62 9.60
CA LEU A 124 13.82 15.59 10.25
C LEU A 124 13.98 15.84 11.77
N GLU A 125 13.90 17.11 12.24
CA GLU A 125 14.02 17.40 13.66
C GLU A 125 12.76 16.96 14.42
N VAL A 126 11.57 17.23 13.85
CA VAL A 126 10.28 16.77 14.38
C VAL A 126 10.23 15.24 14.33
N THR A 127 10.63 14.65 13.21
CA THR A 127 10.64 13.18 13.06
C THR A 127 11.55 12.51 14.08
N ASN A 128 12.77 13.03 14.26
CA ASN A 128 13.71 12.48 15.24
C ASN A 128 13.23 12.71 16.70
N ALA A 129 12.51 13.79 16.98
CA ALA A 129 11.96 14.05 18.31
C ALA A 129 10.81 13.10 18.68
N ALA A 130 10.04 12.63 17.71
CA ALA A 130 8.97 11.67 17.90
C ALA A 130 9.47 10.25 18.21
N GLN A 131 10.72 9.92 17.86
CA GLN A 131 11.36 8.62 18.06
C GLN A 131 10.46 7.44 17.58
N PRO A 132 10.07 7.41 16.30
CA PRO A 132 9.23 6.31 15.78
C PRO A 132 10.01 4.99 15.75
N ASP A 133 9.31 3.88 15.95
CA ASP A 133 9.85 2.52 15.79
C ASP A 133 10.00 2.15 14.30
N LEU A 134 9.13 2.73 13.47
CA LEU A 134 9.08 2.52 12.01
C LEU A 134 8.74 3.83 11.29
N ILE A 135 9.41 4.08 10.19
CA ILE A 135 9.06 5.15 9.24
C ILE A 135 8.60 4.51 7.93
N ILE A 136 7.49 5.00 7.38
CA ILE A 136 6.96 4.58 6.09
C ILE A 136 6.95 5.78 5.15
N VAL A 137 7.61 5.64 4.01
CA VAL A 137 7.57 6.58 2.90
C VAL A 137 6.94 5.91 1.68
N ALA A 138 6.38 6.71 0.77
CA ALA A 138 5.94 6.25 -0.54
C ALA A 138 5.84 7.42 -1.53
N GLY A 139 6.00 7.15 -2.80
CA GLY A 139 5.79 8.09 -3.87
C GLY A 139 6.55 9.41 -3.68
N ARG A 140 5.83 10.47 -3.25
CA ARG A 140 6.42 11.82 -3.11
C ARG A 140 7.46 11.91 -2.00
N SER A 141 7.27 11.19 -0.92
CA SER A 141 8.17 11.22 0.26
C SER A 141 9.36 10.28 0.14
N SER A 142 9.42 9.39 -0.86
CA SER A 142 10.53 8.46 -1.07
C SER A 142 11.88 9.16 -1.26
N SER A 143 11.88 10.41 -1.74
CA SER A 143 13.11 11.21 -1.84
C SER A 143 13.80 11.49 -0.50
N ALA A 144 13.08 11.41 0.62
CA ALA A 144 13.61 11.60 1.96
C ALA A 144 14.11 10.30 2.62
N TYR A 145 13.99 9.15 1.95
CA TYR A 145 14.35 7.83 2.48
C TYR A 145 15.76 7.79 3.09
N ASP A 146 16.74 8.30 2.35
CA ASP A 146 18.15 8.24 2.78
C ASP A 146 18.44 9.05 4.06
N ASP A 147 17.72 10.14 4.29
CA ASP A 147 17.85 10.95 5.50
C ASP A 147 17.05 10.33 6.67
N LEU A 148 15.88 9.75 6.38
CA LEU A 148 14.99 9.18 7.38
C LEU A 148 15.51 7.86 7.97
N LYS A 149 16.18 7.02 7.18
CA LYS A 149 16.76 5.75 7.66
C LYS A 149 17.85 5.94 8.71
N ASP A 150 18.43 7.14 8.80
CA ASP A 150 19.39 7.48 9.86
C ASP A 150 18.69 7.79 11.20
N ILE A 151 17.36 7.97 11.21
CA ILE A 151 16.54 8.23 12.39
C ILE A 151 15.96 6.92 12.93
N ALA A 152 15.30 6.14 12.08
CA ALA A 152 14.66 4.86 12.44
C ALA A 152 14.60 3.92 11.21
N PRO A 153 14.33 2.61 11.40
CA PRO A 153 14.02 1.71 10.29
C PRO A 153 12.98 2.33 9.37
N THR A 154 13.33 2.48 8.09
CA THR A 154 12.49 3.14 7.08
C THR A 154 12.24 2.19 5.93
N ILE A 155 10.97 2.04 5.52
CA ILE A 155 10.55 1.26 4.36
C ILE A 155 9.89 2.16 3.31
N ASP A 156 10.12 1.86 2.04
CA ASP A 156 9.45 2.49 0.92
C ASP A 156 8.34 1.58 0.40
N LEU A 157 7.10 2.05 0.48
CA LEU A 157 5.91 1.34 0.01
C LEU A 157 5.28 2.04 -1.20
N SER A 158 6.10 2.59 -2.09
CA SER A 158 5.65 3.23 -3.33
C SER A 158 4.88 2.25 -4.22
N ASN A 159 3.82 2.76 -4.85
CA ASN A 159 3.06 2.00 -5.83
C ASN A 159 3.65 2.16 -7.24
N ASP A 160 3.61 1.08 -8.00
CA ASP A 160 3.81 1.10 -9.44
C ASP A 160 2.46 1.36 -10.13
N SER A 161 2.31 2.48 -10.82
CA SER A 161 1.07 2.83 -11.51
C SER A 161 0.72 1.87 -12.63
N THR A 162 1.70 1.15 -13.19
CA THR A 162 1.50 0.13 -14.24
C THR A 162 1.03 -1.22 -13.69
N ALA A 163 1.15 -1.41 -12.37
CA ALA A 163 0.77 -2.62 -11.64
C ALA A 163 0.11 -2.23 -10.29
N TYR A 164 -0.92 -1.37 -10.38
CA TYR A 164 -1.50 -0.70 -9.21
C TYR A 164 -1.99 -1.68 -8.15
N PHE A 165 -2.84 -2.66 -8.55
CA PHE A 165 -3.41 -3.63 -7.63
C PHE A 165 -2.35 -4.58 -7.06
N ASP A 166 -1.41 -5.06 -7.88
CA ASP A 166 -0.31 -5.91 -7.44
C ASP A 166 0.61 -5.19 -6.44
N SER A 167 0.78 -3.86 -6.60
CA SER A 167 1.54 -3.04 -5.65
C SER A 167 0.81 -2.89 -4.31
N LEU A 168 -0.51 -2.69 -4.33
CA LEU A 168 -1.35 -2.61 -3.14
C LEU A 168 -1.31 -3.93 -2.37
N ASP A 169 -1.50 -5.05 -3.05
CA ASP A 169 -1.39 -6.42 -2.50
C ASP A 169 -0.03 -6.63 -1.83
N SER A 170 1.06 -6.41 -2.58
CA SER A 170 2.43 -6.56 -2.06
C SER A 170 2.72 -5.65 -0.85
N ASN A 171 2.15 -4.44 -0.80
CA ASN A 171 2.33 -3.54 0.33
C ASN A 171 1.54 -3.99 1.56
N LEU A 172 0.33 -4.55 1.37
CA LEU A 172 -0.46 -5.16 2.45
C LEU A 172 0.25 -6.40 3.00
N ASP A 173 0.81 -7.26 2.15
CA ASP A 173 1.62 -8.40 2.57
C ASP A 173 2.80 -7.98 3.45
N ARG A 174 3.55 -6.94 3.05
CA ARG A 174 4.66 -6.39 3.82
C ARG A 174 4.20 -5.89 5.19
N LEU A 175 3.10 -5.15 5.24
CA LEU A 175 2.51 -4.69 6.50
C LEU A 175 2.03 -5.88 7.33
N GLY A 176 1.35 -6.86 6.74
CA GLY A 176 0.97 -8.11 7.40
C GLY A 176 2.15 -8.79 8.08
N MET A 177 3.26 -8.98 7.36
CA MET A 177 4.49 -9.58 7.90
C MET A 177 5.10 -8.79 9.06
N ILE A 178 5.10 -7.45 8.99
CA ILE A 178 5.66 -6.58 10.04
C ILE A 178 4.82 -6.65 11.32
N PHE A 179 3.50 -6.68 11.19
CA PHE A 179 2.56 -6.58 12.31
C PHE A 179 1.96 -7.92 12.74
N GLY A 180 2.31 -9.04 12.07
CA GLY A 180 1.73 -10.36 12.34
C GLY A 180 0.24 -10.43 12.00
N LEU A 181 -0.16 -9.78 10.90
CA LEU A 181 -1.53 -9.64 10.39
C LEU A 181 -1.65 -10.21 8.96
N GLU A 182 -0.88 -11.27 8.64
CA GLU A 182 -0.84 -11.85 7.30
C GLU A 182 -2.22 -12.37 6.87
N ASP A 183 -2.94 -13.04 7.77
CA ASP A 183 -4.28 -13.58 7.48
C ASP A 183 -5.30 -12.46 7.24
N GLU A 184 -5.22 -11.34 7.95
CA GLU A 184 -6.05 -10.16 7.78
C GLU A 184 -5.75 -9.44 6.46
N ALA A 185 -4.47 -9.29 6.12
CA ALA A 185 -4.03 -8.70 4.86
C ALA A 185 -4.53 -9.52 3.66
N GLU A 186 -4.34 -10.86 3.67
CA GLU A 186 -4.84 -11.77 2.63
C GLU A 186 -6.38 -11.70 2.48
N ALA A 187 -7.11 -11.59 3.60
CA ALA A 187 -8.57 -11.48 3.56
C ALA A 187 -9.01 -10.17 2.88
N ILE A 188 -8.36 -9.03 3.19
CA ILE A 188 -8.64 -7.73 2.58
C ILE A 188 -8.37 -7.77 1.08
N VAL A 189 -7.23 -8.31 0.66
CA VAL A 189 -6.85 -8.42 -0.76
C VAL A 189 -7.86 -9.28 -1.51
N SER A 190 -8.28 -10.42 -0.95
CA SER A 190 -9.25 -11.30 -1.59
C SER A 190 -10.64 -10.65 -1.76
N GLU A 191 -11.06 -9.80 -0.81
CA GLU A 191 -12.28 -9.00 -0.95
C GLU A 191 -12.14 -7.98 -2.08
N LEU A 192 -11.03 -7.23 -2.11
CA LEU A 192 -10.75 -6.23 -3.15
C LEU A 192 -10.68 -6.86 -4.54
N GLU A 193 -10.06 -8.04 -4.67
CA GLU A 193 -9.97 -8.76 -5.94
C GLU A 193 -11.37 -9.12 -6.47
N THR A 194 -12.27 -9.53 -5.57
CA THR A 194 -13.66 -9.85 -5.93
C THR A 194 -14.41 -8.59 -6.38
N GLU A 195 -14.31 -7.49 -5.64
CA GLU A 195 -14.93 -6.20 -5.96
C GLU A 195 -14.40 -5.65 -7.31
N LEU A 196 -13.09 -5.78 -7.53
CA LEU A 196 -12.42 -5.36 -8.75
C LEU A 196 -12.88 -6.15 -9.97
N GLU A 197 -12.99 -7.47 -9.85
CA GLU A 197 -13.44 -8.32 -10.98
C GLU A 197 -14.91 -8.03 -11.35
N GLU A 198 -15.78 -7.78 -10.36
CA GLU A 198 -17.16 -7.38 -10.62
C GLU A 198 -17.25 -6.03 -11.35
N LEU A 199 -16.42 -5.06 -10.99
CA LEU A 199 -16.34 -3.78 -11.70
C LEU A 199 -15.82 -3.96 -13.12
N ARG A 200 -14.73 -4.73 -13.29
CA ARG A 200 -14.11 -5.01 -14.58
C ARG A 200 -15.10 -5.64 -15.56
N GLU A 201 -15.82 -6.69 -15.12
CA GLU A 201 -16.83 -7.33 -15.96
C GLU A 201 -17.91 -6.35 -16.43
N ARG A 202 -18.36 -5.43 -15.55
CA ARG A 202 -19.35 -4.39 -15.91
C ARG A 202 -18.78 -3.36 -16.88
N ALA A 203 -17.55 -2.90 -16.66
CA ALA A 203 -16.89 -1.91 -17.49
C ALA A 203 -16.65 -2.46 -18.92
N GLU A 204 -16.08 -3.67 -19.03
CA GLU A 204 -15.87 -4.34 -20.31
C GLU A 204 -17.18 -4.60 -21.07
N ALA A 205 -18.25 -5.01 -20.36
CA ALA A 205 -19.55 -5.27 -20.95
C ALA A 205 -20.29 -4.01 -21.43
N SER A 206 -19.91 -2.83 -20.92
CA SER A 206 -20.52 -1.55 -21.31
C SER A 206 -20.18 -1.13 -22.74
N GLU A 207 -19.00 -1.55 -23.23
CA GLU A 207 -18.44 -1.12 -24.53
C GLU A 207 -18.26 0.42 -24.65
N LEU A 208 -18.35 1.17 -23.53
CA LEU A 208 -18.20 2.63 -23.50
C LEU A 208 -16.73 3.03 -23.57
N THR A 209 -16.45 4.07 -24.36
CA THR A 209 -15.12 4.67 -24.43
C THR A 209 -14.95 5.74 -23.35
N THR A 210 -13.78 5.76 -22.72
CA THR A 210 -13.52 6.58 -21.54
C THR A 210 -12.28 7.44 -21.73
N LEU A 211 -12.37 8.71 -21.33
CA LEU A 211 -11.22 9.59 -21.16
C LEU A 211 -11.03 9.87 -19.65
N MET A 212 -9.87 9.49 -19.13
CA MET A 212 -9.42 9.89 -17.80
C MET A 212 -8.61 11.17 -17.90
N ALA A 213 -9.06 12.25 -17.26
CA ALA A 213 -8.45 13.57 -17.35
C ALA A 213 -8.21 14.21 -15.97
N MET A 214 -7.15 14.99 -15.86
CA MET A 214 -6.93 15.91 -14.75
C MET A 214 -7.08 17.34 -15.22
N TYR A 215 -7.90 18.11 -14.52
CA TYR A 215 -8.08 19.54 -14.73
C TYR A 215 -7.28 20.33 -13.71
N ASN A 216 -6.50 21.30 -14.18
CA ASN A 216 -5.65 22.14 -13.34
C ASN A 216 -5.60 23.55 -13.90
N GLU A 217 -6.29 24.50 -13.26
CA GLU A 217 -6.25 25.94 -13.59
C GLU A 217 -6.49 26.26 -15.08
N GLY A 218 -7.41 25.54 -15.73
CA GLY A 218 -7.76 25.74 -17.12
C GLY A 218 -6.98 24.87 -18.11
N SER A 219 -6.03 24.08 -17.67
CA SER A 219 -5.29 23.10 -18.45
C SER A 219 -5.82 21.70 -18.23
N LEU A 220 -5.76 20.85 -19.25
CA LEU A 220 -6.13 19.44 -19.19
C LEU A 220 -4.93 18.55 -19.45
N SER A 221 -4.85 17.45 -18.71
CA SER A 221 -3.95 16.33 -19.01
C SER A 221 -4.75 15.04 -19.08
N ALA A 222 -4.52 14.23 -20.11
CA ALA A 222 -5.10 12.91 -20.29
C ALA A 222 -4.20 11.83 -19.71
N TYR A 223 -4.80 10.77 -19.20
CA TYR A 223 -4.12 9.60 -18.62
C TYR A 223 -4.66 8.33 -19.28
N GLY A 224 -3.83 7.70 -20.08
CA GLY A 224 -4.11 6.40 -20.72
C GLY A 224 -3.59 5.22 -19.90
N PRO A 225 -3.66 4.01 -20.45
CA PRO A 225 -3.05 2.82 -19.85
C PRO A 225 -1.57 3.05 -19.52
N GLY A 226 -1.10 2.46 -18.41
CA GLY A 226 0.30 2.59 -17.94
C GLY A 226 0.65 3.94 -17.32
N SER A 227 -0.26 4.92 -17.31
CA SER A 227 -0.02 6.22 -16.68
C SER A 227 -0.51 6.26 -15.22
N ARG A 228 -0.22 7.35 -14.53
CA ARG A 228 -0.51 7.49 -13.09
C ARG A 228 -1.96 7.14 -12.70
N PHE A 229 -2.94 7.58 -13.49
CA PHE A 229 -4.35 7.26 -13.27
C PHE A 229 -4.87 6.22 -14.28
N GLY A 230 -3.95 5.47 -14.89
CA GLY A 230 -4.23 4.39 -15.83
C GLY A 230 -4.99 3.22 -15.21
N VAL A 231 -5.05 3.14 -13.87
CA VAL A 231 -5.82 2.13 -13.12
C VAL A 231 -7.26 1.98 -13.62
N VAL A 232 -7.87 3.06 -14.11
CA VAL A 232 -9.21 3.05 -14.73
C VAL A 232 -9.26 2.12 -15.93
N HIS A 233 -8.19 2.09 -16.71
CA HIS A 233 -8.06 1.25 -17.92
C HIS A 233 -7.44 -0.11 -17.58
N ASP A 234 -6.32 -0.09 -16.85
CA ASP A 234 -5.46 -1.27 -16.62
C ASP A 234 -6.09 -2.26 -15.63
N ALA A 235 -6.75 -1.75 -14.58
CA ALA A 235 -7.37 -2.57 -13.54
C ALA A 235 -8.90 -2.61 -13.64
N PHE A 236 -9.57 -1.46 -13.79
CA PHE A 236 -11.05 -1.39 -13.78
C PHE A 236 -11.69 -1.82 -15.10
N GLY A 237 -10.94 -1.95 -16.19
CA GLY A 237 -11.42 -2.48 -17.46
C GLY A 237 -12.17 -1.47 -18.35
N PHE A 238 -12.13 -0.16 -18.05
CA PHE A 238 -12.71 0.85 -18.93
C PHE A 238 -11.88 1.01 -20.20
N THR A 239 -12.53 1.00 -21.36
CA THR A 239 -11.87 1.16 -22.65
C THR A 239 -11.36 2.58 -22.82
N SER A 240 -10.05 2.77 -23.03
CA SER A 240 -9.51 4.10 -23.35
C SER A 240 -10.03 4.60 -24.70
N VAL A 241 -10.42 5.87 -24.77
CA VAL A 241 -10.87 6.49 -26.02
C VAL A 241 -9.75 6.65 -27.05
N ASP A 242 -8.50 6.74 -26.59
CA ASP A 242 -7.30 6.81 -27.44
C ASP A 242 -6.17 5.98 -26.84
N GLU A 243 -5.72 4.96 -27.60
CA GLU A 243 -4.60 4.09 -27.21
C GLU A 243 -3.22 4.79 -27.36
N ASN A 244 -3.18 6.00 -27.95
CA ASN A 244 -1.93 6.73 -28.15
C ASN A 244 -1.66 7.79 -27.08
N ILE A 245 -2.45 7.84 -25.99
CA ILE A 245 -2.13 8.67 -24.85
C ILE A 245 -0.80 8.19 -24.25
N GLU A 246 0.17 9.11 -24.14
CA GLU A 246 1.51 8.78 -23.65
C GLU A 246 1.49 8.31 -22.18
N GLU A 247 2.18 7.21 -21.90
CA GLU A 247 2.43 6.76 -20.53
C GLU A 247 3.21 7.85 -19.77
N SER A 248 2.60 8.41 -18.72
CA SER A 248 3.22 9.50 -17.97
C SER A 248 2.62 9.65 -16.58
N ASN A 249 3.50 9.93 -15.59
CA ASN A 249 3.06 10.31 -14.24
C ASN A 249 2.39 11.70 -14.21
N HIS A 250 2.63 12.54 -15.21
CA HIS A 250 2.07 13.90 -15.28
C HIS A 250 0.92 14.01 -16.28
N GLY A 251 0.61 12.92 -17.00
CA GLY A 251 -0.34 12.90 -18.09
C GLY A 251 0.18 13.54 -19.37
N MET A 252 -0.54 13.34 -20.45
CA MET A 252 -0.33 14.01 -21.73
C MET A 252 -1.13 15.31 -21.76
N GLU A 253 -0.48 16.45 -21.94
CA GLU A 253 -1.20 17.74 -22.09
C GLU A 253 -2.10 17.70 -23.33
N ILE A 254 -3.39 18.02 -23.15
CA ILE A 254 -4.40 18.00 -24.19
C ILE A 254 -5.18 19.32 -24.24
N SER A 255 -5.80 19.61 -25.40
CA SER A 255 -6.72 20.72 -25.55
C SER A 255 -8.18 20.28 -25.40
N PHE A 256 -9.09 21.24 -25.24
CA PHE A 256 -10.53 20.97 -25.26
C PHE A 256 -10.99 20.44 -26.64
N GLU A 257 -10.33 20.86 -27.71
CA GLU A 257 -10.59 20.37 -29.08
C GLU A 257 -10.19 18.90 -29.23
N TYR A 258 -9.13 18.44 -28.51
CA TYR A 258 -8.77 17.03 -28.48
C TYR A 258 -9.89 16.20 -27.83
N VAL A 259 -10.46 16.67 -26.71
CA VAL A 259 -11.58 15.97 -26.07
C VAL A 259 -12.78 15.87 -27.00
N LEU A 260 -13.07 16.95 -27.78
CA LEU A 260 -14.14 16.95 -28.76
C LEU A 260 -13.82 16.02 -29.94
N GLU A 261 -12.57 15.95 -30.41
CA GLU A 261 -12.17 15.08 -31.53
C GLU A 261 -12.25 13.59 -31.14
N MET A 262 -11.83 13.24 -29.92
CA MET A 262 -11.91 11.88 -29.41
C MET A 262 -13.33 11.47 -29.02
N ASP A 263 -14.16 12.44 -28.60
CA ASP A 263 -15.58 12.30 -28.28
C ASP A 263 -15.90 11.09 -27.39
N PRO A 264 -15.33 11.02 -26.16
CA PRO A 264 -15.53 9.89 -25.27
C PRO A 264 -16.99 9.77 -24.82
N ASP A 265 -17.46 8.54 -24.56
CA ASP A 265 -18.77 8.28 -23.97
C ASP A 265 -18.79 8.68 -22.49
N LEU A 266 -17.68 8.43 -21.77
CA LEU A 266 -17.46 8.77 -20.37
C LEU A 266 -16.25 9.69 -20.23
N LEU A 267 -16.38 10.75 -19.41
CA LEU A 267 -15.29 11.65 -19.05
C LEU A 267 -15.11 11.67 -17.53
N PHE A 268 -14.05 11.05 -17.03
CA PHE A 268 -13.63 11.14 -15.64
C PHE A 268 -12.70 12.34 -15.45
N VAL A 269 -12.95 13.15 -14.42
CA VAL A 269 -12.22 14.39 -14.17
C VAL A 269 -11.74 14.45 -12.73
N ILE A 270 -10.43 14.58 -12.53
CA ILE A 270 -9.84 14.95 -11.24
C ILE A 270 -9.55 16.46 -11.26
N ASP A 271 -10.12 17.23 -10.34
CA ASP A 271 -9.73 18.62 -10.13
C ASP A 271 -8.52 18.70 -9.19
N ARG A 272 -7.33 18.88 -9.77
CA ARG A 272 -6.09 18.99 -8.99
C ARG A 272 -6.10 20.19 -8.05
N THR A 273 -6.69 21.30 -8.46
CA THR A 273 -6.75 22.51 -7.63
C THR A 273 -7.53 22.26 -6.34
N ALA A 274 -8.65 21.51 -6.45
CA ALA A 274 -9.42 21.08 -5.30
C ALA A 274 -8.62 20.11 -4.42
N ALA A 275 -7.89 19.16 -5.01
CA ALA A 275 -7.10 18.17 -4.26
C ALA A 275 -6.07 18.80 -3.32
N ILE A 276 -5.41 19.88 -3.76
CA ILE A 276 -4.35 20.56 -2.97
C ILE A 276 -4.87 21.73 -2.12
N GLY A 277 -6.19 21.86 -1.97
CA GLY A 277 -6.81 22.92 -1.17
C GLY A 277 -6.70 24.31 -1.79
N GLY A 278 -6.57 24.40 -3.12
CA GLY A 278 -6.55 25.65 -3.87
C GLY A 278 -7.93 26.26 -4.07
N ASP A 279 -7.97 27.47 -4.67
CA ASP A 279 -9.23 28.14 -5.01
C ASP A 279 -9.90 27.46 -6.22
N THR A 280 -11.00 26.77 -5.98
CA THR A 280 -11.80 26.07 -6.99
C THR A 280 -12.74 27.01 -7.78
N SER A 281 -12.41 28.30 -7.87
CA SER A 281 -13.18 29.28 -8.67
C SER A 281 -13.05 29.05 -10.19
N SER A 282 -12.28 28.07 -10.66
CA SER A 282 -12.26 27.64 -12.04
C SER A 282 -13.65 27.15 -12.45
N GLN A 283 -14.08 27.58 -13.65
CA GLN A 283 -15.38 27.13 -14.19
C GLN A 283 -15.37 25.63 -14.42
N PRO A 284 -16.48 24.92 -14.11
CA PRO A 284 -16.62 23.51 -14.46
C PRO A 284 -16.30 23.26 -15.93
N ILE A 285 -15.69 22.11 -16.23
CA ILE A 285 -15.21 21.80 -17.59
C ILE A 285 -16.36 21.80 -18.61
N GLU A 286 -17.56 21.41 -18.19
CA GLU A 286 -18.78 21.38 -19.01
C GLU A 286 -19.31 22.78 -19.39
N GLU A 287 -18.85 23.85 -18.76
CA GLU A 287 -19.16 25.22 -19.18
C GLU A 287 -18.33 25.69 -20.38
N ASN A 288 -17.29 24.93 -20.77
CA ASN A 288 -16.49 25.23 -21.94
C ASN A 288 -17.31 24.97 -23.23
N PRO A 289 -17.44 25.95 -24.16
CA PRO A 289 -18.25 25.79 -25.37
C PRO A 289 -17.80 24.67 -26.31
N VAL A 290 -16.55 24.23 -26.22
CA VAL A 290 -16.04 23.09 -27.02
C VAL A 290 -16.51 21.80 -26.38
N ILE A 291 -16.34 21.64 -25.06
CA ILE A 291 -16.78 20.47 -24.29
C ILE A 291 -18.29 20.27 -24.35
N GLN A 292 -19.09 21.35 -24.40
CA GLN A 292 -20.56 21.28 -24.58
C GLN A 292 -21.00 20.53 -25.84
N GLN A 293 -20.11 20.30 -26.79
CA GLN A 293 -20.41 19.61 -28.05
C GLN A 293 -20.10 18.12 -28.00
N THR A 294 -19.47 17.63 -26.92
CA THR A 294 -19.11 16.22 -26.76
C THR A 294 -20.30 15.33 -26.38
N SER A 295 -20.23 14.06 -26.70
CA SER A 295 -21.19 13.03 -26.32
C SER A 295 -21.32 12.93 -24.80
N ALA A 296 -20.23 13.02 -24.06
CA ALA A 296 -20.20 12.97 -22.61
C ALA A 296 -21.07 14.05 -21.95
N VAL A 297 -21.04 15.32 -22.44
CA VAL A 297 -21.95 16.39 -21.94
C VAL A 297 -23.38 16.12 -22.34
N GLN A 298 -23.63 15.69 -23.58
CA GLN A 298 -25.00 15.47 -24.06
C GLN A 298 -25.71 14.31 -23.33
N SER A 299 -24.95 13.36 -22.80
CA SER A 299 -25.43 12.19 -22.05
C SER A 299 -25.37 12.37 -20.54
N ASP A 300 -24.92 13.54 -20.03
CA ASP A 300 -24.66 13.79 -18.60
C ASP A 300 -23.65 12.81 -17.99
N SER A 301 -22.60 12.47 -18.78
CA SER A 301 -21.61 11.44 -18.47
C SER A 301 -20.22 12.03 -18.17
N ILE A 302 -20.20 13.20 -17.50
CA ILE A 302 -18.98 13.76 -16.91
C ILE A 302 -19.02 13.49 -15.41
N TYR A 303 -18.00 12.77 -14.91
CA TYR A 303 -17.89 12.36 -13.53
C TYR A 303 -16.67 13.01 -12.88
N TYR A 304 -16.93 13.89 -11.90
CA TYR A 304 -15.89 14.46 -11.06
C TYR A 304 -15.54 13.47 -9.95
N LEU A 305 -14.31 13.02 -9.94
CA LEU A 305 -13.78 12.06 -8.98
C LEU A 305 -13.30 12.80 -7.72
N SER A 306 -13.34 12.14 -6.56
CA SER A 306 -12.90 12.70 -5.27
C SER A 306 -11.43 13.12 -5.30
N PRO A 307 -11.13 14.43 -5.40
CA PRO A 307 -9.78 14.87 -5.74
C PRO A 307 -8.72 14.44 -4.74
N ALA A 308 -9.04 14.48 -3.42
CA ALA A 308 -8.11 14.11 -2.37
C ALA A 308 -7.82 12.60 -2.37
N ALA A 309 -8.83 11.74 -2.58
CA ALA A 309 -8.66 10.31 -2.68
C ALA A 309 -7.77 9.95 -3.87
N TRP A 310 -8.16 10.37 -5.09
CA TRP A 310 -7.42 10.02 -6.30
C TRP A 310 -6.02 10.64 -6.39
N TYR A 311 -5.84 11.86 -5.86
CA TYR A 311 -4.58 12.59 -6.06
C TYR A 311 -3.61 12.48 -4.88
N LEU A 312 -4.10 12.34 -3.62
CA LEU A 312 -3.27 12.41 -2.43
C LEU A 312 -3.12 11.10 -1.64
N ALA A 313 -3.95 10.09 -1.92
CA ALA A 313 -3.98 8.84 -1.15
C ALA A 313 -3.94 7.58 -2.01
N GLU A 314 -3.33 7.66 -3.19
CA GLU A 314 -3.15 6.49 -4.07
C GLU A 314 -2.46 5.35 -3.33
N GLY A 315 -2.92 4.12 -3.56
CA GLY A 315 -2.34 2.91 -2.97
C GLY A 315 -2.88 2.55 -1.59
N GLY A 316 -3.92 3.23 -1.11
CA GLY A 316 -4.66 2.84 0.08
C GLY A 316 -5.87 1.97 -0.24
N VAL A 317 -6.23 1.05 0.67
CA VAL A 317 -7.38 0.14 0.53
C VAL A 317 -8.70 0.88 0.46
N GLY A 318 -8.95 1.77 1.42
CA GLY A 318 -10.18 2.58 1.44
C GLY A 318 -10.27 3.50 0.24
N THR A 319 -9.13 4.09 -0.16
CA THR A 319 -9.02 4.88 -1.38
C THR A 319 -9.34 4.07 -2.63
N PHE A 320 -8.82 2.84 -2.74
CA PHE A 320 -9.07 1.98 -3.89
C PHE A 320 -10.55 1.61 -4.01
N ARG A 321 -11.23 1.34 -2.89
CA ARG A 321 -12.69 1.13 -2.86
C ARG A 321 -13.46 2.38 -3.32
N ILE A 322 -13.06 3.58 -2.86
CA ILE A 322 -13.65 4.83 -3.33
C ILE A 322 -13.47 4.99 -4.85
N MET A 323 -12.27 4.69 -5.35
CA MET A 323 -12.00 4.77 -6.79
C MET A 323 -12.86 3.80 -7.60
N MET A 324 -13.03 2.56 -7.14
CA MET A 324 -13.91 1.57 -7.78
C MET A 324 -15.38 1.99 -7.72
N ASP A 325 -15.86 2.49 -6.59
CA ASP A 325 -17.24 2.95 -6.42
C ASP A 325 -17.55 4.11 -7.34
N GLU A 326 -16.68 5.12 -7.39
CA GLU A 326 -16.89 6.31 -8.24
C GLU A 326 -16.84 5.95 -9.72
N ALA A 327 -15.90 5.12 -10.15
CA ALA A 327 -15.85 4.62 -11.52
C ALA A 327 -17.06 3.74 -11.85
N GLY A 328 -17.49 2.91 -10.92
CA GLY A 328 -18.65 2.02 -11.07
C GLY A 328 -19.98 2.76 -11.22
N HIS A 329 -20.14 3.95 -10.61
CA HIS A 329 -21.33 4.79 -10.76
C HIS A 329 -21.55 5.27 -12.21
N ALA A 330 -20.48 5.34 -13.01
CA ALA A 330 -20.58 5.72 -14.42
C ALA A 330 -21.23 4.62 -15.30
N LEU A 331 -21.46 3.44 -14.76
CA LEU A 331 -22.07 2.29 -15.44
C LEU A 331 -23.54 2.07 -15.04
N ASP A 332 -24.08 2.88 -14.12
CA ASP A 332 -25.46 2.81 -13.64
C ASP A 332 -26.39 3.69 -14.49
#